data_3be16a5e07890b811583ce53acf5199f
#
_entry.id   3be16a5e07890b811583ce53acf5199f
#
_cell.length_a   1.000
_cell.length_b   1.000
_cell.length_c   1.000
_cell.angle_alpha   90.00
_cell.angle_beta   90.00
_cell.angle_gamma   90.00
#
_symmetry.space_group_name_H-M   'P 1'
#
loop_
_entity.id
_entity.type
_entity.pdbx_description
1 polymer ?
#
loop_
_entity_poly.entity_id
_entity_poly.type
_entity_poly.pdbx_seq_one_letter_code
_entity_poly.pdbx_strand_id
1 'polypeptide(L)'
;MTPPQVALVTGAGSGIGQACATALLKEGWCVVFSGRRLEALQAAIAAAGEHPGQALALNVDVSDETQVEALFEAVRQRCGRLDLLFNNAGVFPPACAPDELQASAWRQAVDINLNGAFFCLSQAFRLMRAQSPQGGRVINNGSISSHAPRPGSVAYTATKHAITGLTRAAALDGRVCNIAVGQIDIGNVVSDMTRQMSRGMAQADGSVRAEDRMDMDAVTSTFMAMARLPLSANVLFMTVMATKMPFVGRG
;
A
#
# COMPACT_ATOMS: atom_id res chain seq x y z
N MET A 1 -14.80 25.28 -11.40
CA MET A 1 -14.51 23.82 -11.40
C MET A 1 -13.85 23.47 -10.08
N THR A 2 -14.28 22.42 -9.42
CA THR A 2 -13.62 21.92 -8.21
C THR A 2 -12.22 21.43 -8.60
N PRO A 3 -11.14 21.77 -7.87
CA PRO A 3 -9.82 21.27 -8.19
C PRO A 3 -9.79 19.74 -8.09
N PRO A 4 -8.96 19.05 -8.88
CA PRO A 4 -8.87 17.60 -8.84
C PRO A 4 -8.39 17.14 -7.46
N GLN A 5 -8.88 16.01 -7.00
CA GLN A 5 -8.39 15.37 -5.78
C GLN A 5 -6.95 14.89 -6.01
N VAL A 6 -6.14 14.93 -4.98
CA VAL A 6 -4.71 14.58 -5.02
C VAL A 6 -4.46 13.29 -4.28
N ALA A 7 -3.83 12.34 -4.95
CA ALA A 7 -3.41 11.07 -4.36
C ALA A 7 -1.90 10.89 -4.42
N LEU A 8 -1.32 10.34 -3.35
CA LEU A 8 0.05 9.83 -3.30
C LEU A 8 0.02 8.32 -3.15
N VAL A 9 0.69 7.62 -4.08
CA VAL A 9 0.81 6.16 -4.05
C VAL A 9 2.27 5.78 -3.91
N THR A 10 2.64 5.14 -2.81
CA THR A 10 4.00 4.64 -2.61
C THR A 10 4.17 3.25 -3.24
N GLY A 11 5.34 2.96 -3.80
CA GLY A 11 5.59 1.73 -4.55
C GLY A 11 4.79 1.66 -5.87
N ALA A 12 4.54 2.81 -6.51
CA ALA A 12 3.67 2.93 -7.68
C ALA A 12 4.32 2.49 -9.01
N GLY A 13 5.59 2.06 -9.01
CA GLY A 13 6.29 1.67 -10.24
C GLY A 13 5.95 0.27 -10.75
N SER A 14 5.18 -0.53 -10.04
CA SER A 14 4.78 -1.90 -10.45
C SER A 14 3.62 -2.45 -9.61
N GLY A 15 3.04 -3.55 -10.06
CA GLY A 15 2.09 -4.37 -9.31
C GLY A 15 0.88 -3.60 -8.79
N ILE A 16 0.51 -3.82 -7.52
CA ILE A 16 -0.68 -3.23 -6.89
C ILE A 16 -0.61 -1.70 -6.89
N GLY A 17 0.55 -1.13 -6.53
CA GLY A 17 0.71 0.32 -6.49
C GLY A 17 0.49 0.97 -7.85
N GLN A 18 1.07 0.41 -8.91
CA GLN A 18 0.87 0.87 -10.28
C GLN A 18 -0.61 0.77 -10.69
N ALA A 19 -1.23 -0.38 -10.45
CA ALA A 19 -2.63 -0.61 -10.86
C ALA A 19 -3.59 0.37 -10.16
N CYS A 20 -3.42 0.57 -8.84
CA CYS A 20 -4.24 1.51 -8.06
C CYS A 20 -4.00 2.97 -8.49
N ALA A 21 -2.74 3.36 -8.73
CA ALA A 21 -2.41 4.70 -9.21
C ALA A 21 -3.01 4.97 -10.60
N THR A 22 -2.95 3.99 -11.50
CA THR A 22 -3.58 4.05 -12.83
C THR A 22 -5.11 4.17 -12.73
N ALA A 23 -5.75 3.44 -11.80
CA ALA A 23 -7.19 3.54 -11.60
C ALA A 23 -7.61 4.94 -11.12
N LEU A 24 -6.84 5.56 -10.23
CA LEU A 24 -7.06 6.94 -9.80
C LEU A 24 -6.90 7.95 -10.94
N LEU A 25 -5.86 7.79 -11.79
CA LEU A 25 -5.66 8.66 -12.96
C LEU A 25 -6.86 8.61 -13.92
N LYS A 26 -7.39 7.41 -14.17
CA LYS A 26 -8.56 7.22 -15.03
C LYS A 26 -9.83 7.89 -14.49
N GLU A 27 -9.89 8.16 -13.18
CA GLU A 27 -10.98 8.93 -12.55
C GLU A 27 -10.69 10.44 -12.42
N GLY A 28 -9.61 10.92 -13.01
CA GLY A 28 -9.31 12.35 -13.06
C GLY A 28 -8.56 12.89 -11.84
N TRP A 29 -8.01 12.01 -10.98
CA TRP A 29 -7.17 12.44 -9.86
C TRP A 29 -5.82 12.99 -10.33
N CYS A 30 -5.27 13.92 -9.56
CA CYS A 30 -3.84 14.24 -9.63
C CYS A 30 -3.09 13.18 -8.80
N VAL A 31 -2.27 12.34 -9.44
CA VAL A 31 -1.64 11.20 -8.78
C VAL A 31 -0.12 11.35 -8.76
N VAL A 32 0.44 11.34 -7.56
CA VAL A 32 1.88 11.27 -7.34
C VAL A 32 2.29 9.80 -7.24
N PHE A 33 3.02 9.34 -8.23
CA PHE A 33 3.66 8.02 -8.27
C PHE A 33 4.99 8.10 -7.54
N SER A 34 5.16 7.41 -6.43
CA SER A 34 6.40 7.39 -5.67
C SER A 34 7.00 6.00 -5.56
N GLY A 35 8.33 5.92 -5.63
CA GLY A 35 9.12 4.69 -5.54
C GLY A 35 10.58 4.92 -5.87
N ARG A 36 11.44 3.92 -5.67
CA ARG A 36 12.90 4.06 -5.77
C ARG A 36 13.44 4.21 -7.19
N ARG A 37 12.73 3.78 -8.22
CA ARG A 37 13.20 3.77 -9.61
C ARG A 37 12.37 4.71 -10.46
N LEU A 38 12.95 5.85 -10.84
CA LEU A 38 12.24 6.88 -11.61
C LEU A 38 11.75 6.35 -12.96
N GLU A 39 12.56 5.55 -13.65
CA GLU A 39 12.22 4.97 -14.95
C GLU A 39 11.00 4.04 -14.85
N ALA A 40 10.89 3.27 -13.75
CA ALA A 40 9.74 2.40 -13.54
C ALA A 40 8.47 3.20 -13.25
N LEU A 41 8.57 4.34 -12.56
CA LEU A 41 7.44 5.24 -12.33
C LEU A 41 6.97 5.90 -13.64
N GLN A 42 7.91 6.36 -14.46
CA GLN A 42 7.63 6.94 -15.77
C GLN A 42 7.01 5.92 -16.73
N ALA A 43 7.54 4.70 -16.74
CA ALA A 43 6.97 3.60 -17.52
C ALA A 43 5.55 3.23 -17.05
N ALA A 44 5.29 3.24 -15.72
CA ALA A 44 3.97 2.99 -15.16
C ALA A 44 2.96 4.08 -15.58
N ILE A 45 3.36 5.35 -15.57
CA ILE A 45 2.55 6.47 -16.04
C ILE A 45 2.26 6.33 -17.55
N ALA A 46 3.28 6.06 -18.36
CA ALA A 46 3.10 5.87 -19.80
C ALA A 46 2.16 4.69 -20.12
N ALA A 47 2.26 3.60 -19.38
CA ALA A 47 1.40 2.42 -19.52
C ALA A 47 -0.07 2.67 -19.13
N ALA A 48 -0.36 3.74 -18.37
CA ALA A 48 -1.74 4.10 -18.03
C ALA A 48 -2.56 4.53 -19.26
N GLY A 49 -1.90 4.93 -20.36
CA GLY A 49 -2.53 5.39 -21.60
C GLY A 49 -3.18 6.75 -21.42
N GLU A 50 -4.23 7.03 -22.22
CA GLU A 50 -4.99 8.27 -22.08
C GLU A 50 -5.83 8.27 -20.80
N HIS A 51 -5.78 9.37 -20.06
CA HIS A 51 -6.52 9.57 -18.83
C HIS A 51 -6.78 11.06 -18.56
N PRO A 52 -7.88 11.42 -17.88
CA PRO A 52 -8.20 12.80 -17.54
C PRO A 52 -7.37 13.38 -16.38
N GLY A 53 -6.73 12.52 -15.58
CA GLY A 53 -5.95 12.91 -14.42
C GLY A 53 -4.59 13.49 -14.77
N GLN A 54 -3.90 13.99 -13.74
CA GLN A 54 -2.52 14.46 -13.83
C GLN A 54 -1.58 13.47 -13.13
N ALA A 55 -0.42 13.22 -13.70
CA ALA A 55 0.56 12.30 -13.13
C ALA A 55 1.89 13.01 -12.82
N LEU A 56 2.46 12.70 -11.66
CA LEU A 56 3.77 13.17 -11.23
C LEU A 56 4.60 11.99 -10.72
N ALA A 57 5.79 11.78 -11.29
CA ALA A 57 6.74 10.78 -10.82
C ALA A 57 7.76 11.42 -9.86
N LEU A 58 7.87 10.89 -8.64
CA LEU A 58 8.87 11.31 -7.65
C LEU A 58 9.62 10.09 -7.12
N ASN A 59 10.94 10.06 -7.34
CA ASN A 59 11.74 8.96 -6.86
C ASN A 59 12.09 9.16 -5.38
N VAL A 60 11.76 8.16 -4.55
CA VAL A 60 11.93 8.21 -3.10
C VAL A 60 12.12 6.80 -2.55
N ASP A 61 13.06 6.62 -1.64
CA ASP A 61 13.12 5.46 -0.77
C ASP A 61 12.34 5.77 0.53
N VAL A 62 11.24 5.06 0.76
CA VAL A 62 10.39 5.29 1.94
C VAL A 62 11.08 4.91 3.24
N SER A 63 12.15 4.12 3.22
CA SER A 63 12.95 3.81 4.40
C SER A 63 13.85 4.97 4.88
N ASP A 64 13.98 6.01 4.07
CA ASP A 64 14.71 7.23 4.39
C ASP A 64 13.74 8.35 4.77
N GLU A 65 13.71 8.71 6.05
CA GLU A 65 12.81 9.75 6.59
C GLU A 65 12.99 11.10 5.88
N THR A 66 14.25 11.49 5.60
CA THR A 66 14.55 12.77 4.93
C THR A 66 13.98 12.81 3.51
N GLN A 67 14.09 11.70 2.77
CA GLN A 67 13.49 11.61 1.44
C GLN A 67 11.96 11.65 1.50
N VAL A 68 11.36 11.04 2.52
CA VAL A 68 9.91 11.10 2.73
C VAL A 68 9.47 12.54 3.06
N GLU A 69 10.20 13.27 3.91
CA GLU A 69 9.91 14.69 4.17
C GLU A 69 9.97 15.52 2.88
N ALA A 70 11.01 15.34 2.08
CA ALA A 70 11.14 16.04 0.80
C ALA A 70 10.03 15.67 -0.19
N LEU A 71 9.57 14.41 -0.20
CA LEU A 71 8.43 13.96 -1.00
C LEU A 71 7.16 14.74 -0.65
N PHE A 72 6.81 14.81 0.62
CA PHE A 72 5.58 15.49 1.05
C PHE A 72 5.66 17.00 0.88
N GLU A 73 6.84 17.60 1.03
CA GLU A 73 7.05 19.00 0.69
C GLU A 73 6.85 19.25 -0.83
N ALA A 74 7.34 18.38 -1.69
CA ALA A 74 7.09 18.44 -3.13
C ALA A 74 5.60 18.29 -3.47
N VAL A 75 4.87 17.40 -2.79
CA VAL A 75 3.41 17.28 -2.92
C VAL A 75 2.73 18.58 -2.52
N ARG A 76 3.10 19.15 -1.39
CA ARG A 76 2.55 20.43 -0.92
C ARG A 76 2.79 21.56 -1.92
N GLN A 77 4.01 21.68 -2.46
CA GLN A 77 4.38 22.74 -3.40
C GLN A 77 3.70 22.60 -4.77
N ARG A 78 3.60 21.37 -5.29
CA ARG A 78 3.12 21.13 -6.65
C ARG A 78 1.61 20.89 -6.75
N CYS A 79 1.02 20.32 -5.69
CA CYS A 79 -0.39 19.94 -5.69
C CYS A 79 -1.22 20.75 -4.66
N GLY A 80 -0.58 21.41 -3.70
CA GLY A 80 -1.22 22.24 -2.67
C GLY A 80 -1.93 21.47 -1.56
N ARG A 81 -2.26 20.17 -1.78
CA ARG A 81 -3.02 19.32 -0.85
C ARG A 81 -2.74 17.85 -1.05
N LEU A 82 -3.24 17.02 -0.15
CA LEU A 82 -3.27 15.57 -0.27
C LEU A 82 -4.63 15.05 0.21
N ASP A 83 -5.40 14.41 -0.67
CA ASP A 83 -6.71 13.84 -0.34
C ASP A 83 -6.63 12.35 -0.01
N LEU A 84 -5.66 11.64 -0.62
CA LEU A 84 -5.47 10.21 -0.43
C LEU A 84 -3.98 9.84 -0.37
N LEU A 85 -3.58 9.15 0.69
CA LEU A 85 -2.33 8.37 0.72
C LEU A 85 -2.64 6.89 0.57
N PHE A 86 -2.12 6.24 -0.48
CA PHE A 86 -2.03 4.78 -0.52
C PHE A 86 -0.63 4.33 -0.09
N ASN A 87 -0.51 3.87 1.13
CA ASN A 87 0.71 3.46 1.78
C ASN A 87 1.02 2.02 1.41
N ASN A 88 1.57 1.81 0.20
CA ASN A 88 1.65 0.50 -0.45
C ASN A 88 3.08 -0.04 -0.58
N ALA A 89 4.12 0.81 -0.56
CA ALA A 89 5.49 0.34 -0.68
C ALA A 89 5.80 -0.79 0.32
N GLY A 90 6.41 -1.86 -0.18
CA GLY A 90 6.75 -3.01 0.65
C GLY A 90 7.59 -4.04 -0.08
N VAL A 91 8.26 -4.89 0.70
CA VAL A 91 9.06 -6.01 0.23
C VAL A 91 8.65 -7.29 0.92
N PHE A 92 8.88 -8.41 0.25
CA PHE A 92 8.71 -9.74 0.79
C PHE A 92 10.08 -10.41 0.86
N PRO A 93 10.67 -10.60 2.04
CA PRO A 93 11.95 -11.28 2.18
C PRO A 93 11.88 -12.74 1.71
N PRO A 94 13.02 -13.37 1.36
CA PRO A 94 13.05 -14.80 1.06
C PRO A 94 12.42 -15.64 2.19
N ALA A 95 11.66 -16.65 1.82
CA ALA A 95 11.04 -17.56 2.78
C ALA A 95 12.11 -18.45 3.43
N CYS A 96 12.24 -18.39 4.76
CA CYS A 96 13.15 -19.22 5.54
C CYS A 96 12.69 -19.30 7.01
N ALA A 97 13.25 -20.24 7.76
CA ALA A 97 13.02 -20.33 9.20
C ALA A 97 13.62 -19.11 9.94
N PRO A 98 13.14 -18.78 11.15
CA PRO A 98 13.61 -17.59 11.88
C PRO A 98 15.12 -17.57 12.17
N ASP A 99 15.72 -18.72 12.41
CA ASP A 99 17.16 -18.89 12.66
C ASP A 99 18.02 -18.79 11.40
N GLU A 100 17.43 -18.97 10.21
CA GLU A 100 18.09 -18.84 8.92
C GLU A 100 17.98 -17.42 8.35
N LEU A 101 17.04 -16.60 8.85
CA LEU A 101 16.80 -15.25 8.32
C LEU A 101 17.97 -14.34 8.67
N GLN A 102 18.59 -13.79 7.63
CA GLN A 102 19.66 -12.81 7.83
C GLN A 102 19.13 -11.54 8.50
N ALA A 103 19.85 -11.03 9.50
CA ALA A 103 19.46 -9.81 10.22
C ALA A 103 19.31 -8.58 9.29
N SER A 104 20.05 -8.52 8.18
CA SER A 104 19.91 -7.48 7.17
C SER A 104 18.56 -7.55 6.45
N ALA A 105 18.08 -8.75 6.11
CA ALA A 105 16.78 -8.96 5.48
C ALA A 105 15.62 -8.62 6.43
N TRP A 106 15.77 -8.96 7.73
CA TRP A 106 14.84 -8.54 8.78
C TRP A 106 14.75 -7.00 8.85
N ARG A 107 15.92 -6.33 9.01
CA ARG A 107 15.98 -4.87 9.09
C ARG A 107 15.37 -4.22 7.86
N GLN A 108 15.73 -4.68 6.65
CA GLN A 108 15.17 -4.16 5.40
C GLN A 108 13.63 -4.28 5.37
N ALA A 109 13.08 -5.41 5.82
CA ALA A 109 11.62 -5.57 5.87
C ALA A 109 10.99 -4.58 6.85
N VAL A 110 11.57 -4.39 8.04
CA VAL A 110 11.09 -3.43 9.04
C VAL A 110 11.19 -2.01 8.51
N ASP A 111 12.33 -1.63 7.94
CA ASP A 111 12.59 -0.28 7.45
C ASP A 111 11.63 0.12 6.32
N ILE A 112 11.36 -0.79 5.38
CA ILE A 112 10.47 -0.48 4.25
C ILE A 112 9.00 -0.66 4.63
N ASN A 113 8.62 -1.83 5.19
CA ASN A 113 7.21 -2.18 5.37
C ASN A 113 6.58 -1.50 6.58
N LEU A 114 7.35 -1.12 7.60
CA LEU A 114 6.85 -0.54 8.84
C LEU A 114 7.32 0.90 9.03
N ASN A 115 8.63 1.15 9.09
CA ASN A 115 9.16 2.50 9.32
C ASN A 115 8.78 3.43 8.17
N GLY A 116 8.93 3.00 6.91
CA GLY A 116 8.54 3.77 5.74
C GLY A 116 7.03 4.05 5.70
N ALA A 117 6.20 3.07 6.10
CA ALA A 117 4.77 3.29 6.22
C ALA A 117 4.44 4.32 7.31
N PHE A 118 5.13 4.30 8.44
CA PHE A 118 4.97 5.27 9.51
C PHE A 118 5.43 6.67 9.08
N PHE A 119 6.59 6.79 8.43
CA PHE A 119 7.08 8.09 7.96
C PHE A 119 6.09 8.74 6.98
N CYS A 120 5.60 7.98 6.01
CA CYS A 120 4.59 8.48 5.07
C CYS A 120 3.28 8.85 5.78
N LEU A 121 2.81 8.04 6.73
CA LEU A 121 1.62 8.33 7.54
C LEU A 121 1.79 9.62 8.33
N SER A 122 2.93 9.81 9.01
CA SER A 122 3.23 11.00 9.80
C SER A 122 3.19 12.28 8.96
N GLN A 123 3.84 12.26 7.80
CA GLN A 123 3.84 13.41 6.90
C GLN A 123 2.45 13.66 6.26
N ALA A 124 1.70 12.61 5.94
CA ALA A 124 0.32 12.75 5.47
C ALA A 124 -0.55 13.42 6.52
N PHE A 125 -0.44 13.02 7.80
CA PHE A 125 -1.16 13.66 8.90
C PHE A 125 -0.81 15.14 9.03
N ARG A 126 0.49 15.51 8.94
CA ARG A 126 0.93 16.93 8.97
C ARG A 126 0.27 17.75 7.86
N LEU A 127 0.31 17.22 6.62
CA LEU A 127 -0.23 17.92 5.46
C LEU A 127 -1.76 17.99 5.52
N MET A 128 -2.46 16.87 5.75
CA MET A 128 -3.92 16.78 5.81
C MET A 128 -4.51 17.61 6.97
N ARG A 129 -3.76 17.77 8.07
CA ARG A 129 -4.17 18.61 9.20
C ARG A 129 -4.04 20.09 8.89
N ALA A 130 -3.03 20.49 8.12
CA ALA A 130 -2.71 21.88 7.83
C ALA A 130 -3.47 22.44 6.61
N GLN A 131 -3.94 21.59 5.70
CA GLN A 131 -4.61 22.02 4.47
C GLN A 131 -6.05 22.52 4.70
N SER A 132 -6.58 23.24 3.70
CA SER A 132 -7.99 23.69 3.68
C SER A 132 -8.69 23.22 2.41
N PRO A 133 -9.85 22.53 2.50
CA PRO A 133 -10.44 22.01 3.74
C PRO A 133 -9.55 20.97 4.40
N GLN A 134 -9.60 20.92 5.74
CA GLN A 134 -8.84 19.97 6.56
C GLN A 134 -9.36 18.55 6.37
N GLY A 135 -8.45 17.56 6.39
CA GLY A 135 -8.78 16.15 6.33
C GLY A 135 -8.24 15.46 5.10
N GLY A 136 -8.47 14.17 5.00
CA GLY A 136 -8.01 13.30 3.92
C GLY A 136 -8.19 11.83 4.29
N ARG A 137 -7.71 10.94 3.44
CA ARG A 137 -7.80 9.51 3.64
C ARG A 137 -6.42 8.85 3.55
N VAL A 138 -6.15 7.92 4.44
CA VAL A 138 -4.99 7.02 4.36
C VAL A 138 -5.50 5.59 4.22
N ILE A 139 -5.01 4.87 3.22
CA ILE A 139 -5.22 3.44 3.06
C ILE A 139 -3.87 2.75 3.19
N ASN A 140 -3.70 1.94 4.22
CA ASN A 140 -2.51 1.12 4.39
C ASN A 140 -2.68 -0.20 3.66
N ASN A 141 -1.68 -0.60 2.88
CA ASN A 141 -1.64 -1.93 2.27
C ASN A 141 -1.20 -2.96 3.31
N GLY A 142 -2.19 -3.65 3.88
CA GLY A 142 -1.99 -4.78 4.76
C GLY A 142 -1.68 -6.07 4.01
N SER A 143 -2.15 -7.16 4.55
CA SER A 143 -2.08 -8.49 3.94
C SER A 143 -2.94 -9.45 4.75
N ILE A 144 -3.40 -10.54 4.14
CA ILE A 144 -3.94 -11.67 4.91
C ILE A 144 -2.92 -12.21 5.94
N SER A 145 -1.62 -11.99 5.71
CA SER A 145 -0.55 -12.27 6.69
C SER A 145 -0.63 -11.40 7.94
N SER A 146 -1.48 -10.37 7.98
CA SER A 146 -1.83 -9.63 9.20
C SER A 146 -2.71 -10.45 10.17
N HIS A 147 -3.23 -11.59 9.72
CA HIS A 147 -4.14 -12.45 10.47
C HIS A 147 -3.62 -13.89 10.57
N ALA A 148 -3.18 -14.46 9.45
CA ALA A 148 -2.72 -15.85 9.38
C ALA A 148 -1.36 -15.94 8.66
N PRO A 149 -0.28 -16.31 9.36
CA PRO A 149 1.04 -16.43 8.78
C PRO A 149 1.16 -17.62 7.83
N ARG A 150 2.23 -17.61 7.04
CA ARG A 150 2.69 -18.77 6.27
C ARG A 150 4.05 -19.22 6.80
N PRO A 151 4.41 -20.49 6.61
CA PRO A 151 5.76 -20.95 6.90
C PRO A 151 6.81 -20.07 6.21
N GLY A 152 7.89 -19.76 6.89
CA GLY A 152 9.00 -18.97 6.35
C GLY A 152 8.73 -17.47 6.16
N SER A 153 7.66 -16.90 6.74
CA SER A 153 7.28 -15.50 6.50
C SER A 153 7.46 -14.57 7.72
N VAL A 154 8.34 -14.91 8.67
CA VAL A 154 8.42 -14.23 9.97
C VAL A 154 8.55 -12.70 9.86
N ALA A 155 9.47 -12.18 9.04
CA ALA A 155 9.68 -10.74 8.93
C ALA A 155 8.48 -10.04 8.26
N TYR A 156 7.95 -10.62 7.18
CA TYR A 156 6.78 -10.09 6.50
C TYR A 156 5.55 -10.10 7.41
N THR A 157 5.28 -11.23 8.05
CA THR A 157 4.16 -11.40 8.97
C THR A 157 4.23 -10.40 10.13
N ALA A 158 5.41 -10.26 10.77
CA ALA A 158 5.61 -9.33 11.87
C ALA A 158 5.30 -7.88 11.42
N THR A 159 5.84 -7.45 10.27
CA THR A 159 5.59 -6.10 9.76
C THR A 159 4.11 -5.87 9.40
N LYS A 160 3.42 -6.86 8.82
CA LYS A 160 2.00 -6.71 8.45
C LYS A 160 1.07 -6.73 9.67
N HIS A 161 1.41 -7.47 10.74
CA HIS A 161 0.71 -7.34 12.03
C HIS A 161 0.92 -5.95 12.65
N ALA A 162 2.15 -5.41 12.58
CA ALA A 162 2.44 -4.07 13.08
C ALA A 162 1.66 -2.98 12.32
N ILE A 163 1.48 -3.11 10.99
CA ILE A 163 0.62 -2.20 10.19
C ILE A 163 -0.82 -2.21 10.69
N THR A 164 -1.34 -3.35 11.15
CA THR A 164 -2.69 -3.41 11.75
C THR A 164 -2.77 -2.56 13.03
N GLY A 165 -1.76 -2.62 13.89
CA GLY A 165 -1.66 -1.77 15.08
C GLY A 165 -1.56 -0.28 14.72
N LEU A 166 -0.68 0.05 13.75
CA LEU A 166 -0.50 1.40 13.23
C LEU A 166 -1.81 1.96 12.67
N THR A 167 -2.55 1.17 11.88
CA THR A 167 -3.84 1.58 11.31
C THR A 167 -4.86 1.89 12.39
N ARG A 168 -5.00 1.05 13.42
CA ARG A 168 -5.95 1.25 14.51
C ARG A 168 -5.64 2.52 15.30
N ALA A 169 -4.38 2.74 15.69
CA ALA A 169 -3.96 3.94 16.42
C ALA A 169 -4.20 5.20 15.59
N ALA A 170 -3.74 5.22 14.34
CA ALA A 170 -3.91 6.36 13.45
C ALA A 170 -5.39 6.66 13.13
N ALA A 171 -6.25 5.64 13.00
CA ALA A 171 -7.68 5.83 12.81
C ALA A 171 -8.34 6.51 14.00
N LEU A 172 -7.85 6.27 15.22
CA LEU A 172 -8.32 6.96 16.42
C LEU A 172 -7.87 8.43 16.42
N ASP A 173 -6.57 8.66 16.19
CA ASP A 173 -5.96 10.00 16.24
C ASP A 173 -6.41 10.91 15.08
N GLY A 174 -6.81 10.33 13.95
CA GLY A 174 -7.28 11.06 12.76
C GLY A 174 -8.65 11.72 12.93
N ARG A 175 -9.50 11.25 13.86
CA ARG A 175 -10.89 11.70 14.02
C ARG A 175 -11.01 13.19 14.21
N VAL A 176 -10.19 13.78 15.08
CA VAL A 176 -10.23 15.21 15.40
C VAL A 176 -9.79 16.13 14.25
N CYS A 177 -9.16 15.55 13.20
CA CYS A 177 -8.64 16.25 12.04
C CYS A 177 -9.33 15.84 10.74
N ASN A 178 -10.45 15.11 10.82
CA ASN A 178 -11.18 14.58 9.66
C ASN A 178 -10.29 13.72 8.74
N ILE A 179 -9.37 12.95 9.31
CA ILE A 179 -8.49 12.02 8.58
C ILE A 179 -9.02 10.61 8.78
N ALA A 180 -9.53 10.01 7.69
CA ALA A 180 -10.02 8.64 7.67
C ALA A 180 -8.84 7.69 7.40
N VAL A 181 -8.55 6.77 8.32
CA VAL A 181 -7.48 5.78 8.15
C VAL A 181 -8.07 4.38 8.10
N GLY A 182 -7.70 3.62 7.09
CA GLY A 182 -8.12 2.23 6.90
C GLY A 182 -7.01 1.35 6.35
N GLN A 183 -7.28 0.06 6.30
CA GLN A 183 -6.36 -0.96 5.80
C GLN A 183 -7.07 -1.87 4.82
N ILE A 184 -6.38 -2.18 3.71
CA ILE A 184 -6.81 -3.21 2.77
C ILE A 184 -5.88 -4.42 2.92
N ASP A 185 -6.44 -5.56 3.34
CA ASP A 185 -5.71 -6.82 3.45
C ASP A 185 -5.87 -7.62 2.17
N ILE A 186 -4.78 -7.69 1.40
CA ILE A 186 -4.78 -8.30 0.08
C ILE A 186 -4.19 -9.71 0.17
N GLY A 187 -4.94 -10.68 -0.35
CA GLY A 187 -4.48 -12.06 -0.53
C GLY A 187 -3.62 -12.24 -1.79
N ASN A 188 -3.61 -13.46 -2.32
CA ASN A 188 -2.84 -13.77 -3.53
C ASN A 188 -3.42 -13.05 -4.75
N VAL A 189 -2.62 -12.22 -5.40
CA VAL A 189 -2.96 -11.51 -6.64
C VAL A 189 -1.93 -11.84 -7.73
N VAL A 190 -2.36 -11.87 -8.99
CA VAL A 190 -1.44 -12.07 -10.12
C VAL A 190 -0.51 -10.86 -10.25
N SER A 191 0.76 -11.03 -9.91
CA SER A 191 1.82 -10.03 -10.00
C SER A 191 3.18 -10.70 -10.12
N ASP A 192 4.23 -9.93 -10.46
CA ASP A 192 5.59 -10.46 -10.48
C ASP A 192 6.04 -10.98 -9.11
N MET A 193 5.67 -10.28 -8.03
CA MET A 193 5.96 -10.67 -6.65
C MET A 193 5.35 -12.04 -6.30
N THR A 194 4.19 -12.38 -6.85
CA THR A 194 3.45 -13.60 -6.55
C THR A 194 3.62 -14.70 -7.62
N ARG A 195 4.47 -14.46 -8.62
CA ARG A 195 4.70 -15.44 -9.71
C ARG A 195 5.14 -16.82 -9.18
N GLN A 196 5.94 -16.86 -8.12
CA GLN A 196 6.39 -18.11 -7.50
C GLN A 196 5.23 -18.86 -6.81
N MET A 197 4.18 -18.18 -6.36
CA MET A 197 3.05 -18.80 -5.66
C MET A 197 2.26 -19.79 -6.54
N SER A 198 2.28 -19.58 -7.86
CA SER A 198 1.66 -20.54 -8.80
C SER A 198 2.42 -21.86 -8.94
N ARG A 199 3.70 -21.89 -8.53
CA ARG A 199 4.54 -23.10 -8.59
C ARG A 199 4.44 -23.94 -7.31
N GLY A 200 3.92 -23.38 -6.25
CA GLY A 200 3.71 -24.03 -4.96
C GLY A 200 4.18 -23.18 -3.79
N MET A 201 3.38 -23.20 -2.73
CA MET A 201 3.66 -22.55 -1.47
C MET A 201 3.67 -23.59 -0.35
N ALA A 202 4.62 -23.45 0.59
CA ALA A 202 4.67 -24.30 1.78
C ALA A 202 3.39 -24.09 2.60
N GLN A 203 2.78 -25.21 2.99
CA GLN A 203 1.60 -25.27 3.85
C GLN A 203 1.98 -25.61 5.29
N ALA A 204 1.06 -25.39 6.23
CA ALA A 204 1.28 -25.69 7.64
C ALA A 204 1.53 -27.18 7.92
N ASP A 205 1.01 -28.06 7.08
CA ASP A 205 1.19 -29.53 7.14
C ASP A 205 2.53 -30.02 6.54
N GLY A 206 3.39 -29.08 6.08
CA GLY A 206 4.66 -29.39 5.42
C GLY A 206 4.52 -29.70 3.92
N SER A 207 3.32 -29.80 3.39
CA SER A 207 3.11 -30.01 1.95
C SER A 207 3.40 -28.71 1.16
N VAL A 208 3.62 -28.87 -0.15
CA VAL A 208 3.74 -27.73 -1.08
C VAL A 208 2.57 -27.79 -2.07
N ARG A 209 1.76 -26.74 -2.09
CA ARG A 209 0.57 -26.68 -2.96
C ARG A 209 0.53 -25.36 -3.72
N ALA A 210 0.08 -25.41 -4.98
CA ALA A 210 -0.27 -24.22 -5.73
C ALA A 210 -1.49 -23.56 -5.06
N GLU A 211 -1.47 -22.23 -4.97
CA GLU A 211 -2.57 -21.46 -4.41
C GLU A 211 -3.20 -20.58 -5.48
N ASP A 212 -4.53 -20.49 -5.46
CA ASP A 212 -5.27 -19.62 -6.36
C ASP A 212 -4.90 -18.15 -6.12
N ARG A 213 -4.93 -17.38 -7.20
CA ARG A 213 -4.67 -15.94 -7.23
C ARG A 213 -5.83 -15.23 -7.91
N MET A 214 -6.18 -14.06 -7.41
CA MET A 214 -7.16 -13.18 -8.04
C MET A 214 -6.49 -12.27 -9.07
N ASP A 215 -7.29 -11.75 -10.00
CA ASP A 215 -6.85 -10.75 -10.94
C ASP A 215 -6.64 -9.39 -10.27
N MET A 216 -5.80 -8.55 -10.87
CA MET A 216 -5.48 -7.21 -10.36
C MET A 216 -6.72 -6.32 -10.31
N ASP A 217 -7.69 -6.52 -11.21
CA ASP A 217 -8.93 -5.74 -11.26
C ASP A 217 -9.79 -5.91 -10.00
N ALA A 218 -9.76 -7.08 -9.35
CA ALA A 218 -10.43 -7.29 -8.07
C ALA A 218 -9.82 -6.41 -6.97
N VAL A 219 -8.49 -6.27 -6.96
CA VAL A 219 -7.77 -5.41 -6.01
C VAL A 219 -8.07 -3.94 -6.27
N THR A 220 -7.97 -3.49 -7.53
CA THR A 220 -8.21 -2.09 -7.88
C THR A 220 -9.65 -1.68 -7.62
N SER A 221 -10.63 -2.52 -7.94
CA SER A 221 -12.04 -2.26 -7.66
C SER A 221 -12.31 -2.11 -6.16
N THR A 222 -11.70 -2.99 -5.35
CA THR A 222 -11.83 -2.96 -3.89
C THR A 222 -11.14 -1.70 -3.31
N PHE A 223 -9.94 -1.37 -3.77
CA PHE A 223 -9.23 -0.15 -3.38
C PHE A 223 -10.04 1.11 -3.74
N MET A 224 -10.58 1.19 -4.96
CA MET A 224 -11.38 2.34 -5.40
C MET A 224 -12.69 2.48 -4.61
N ALA A 225 -13.30 1.39 -4.18
CA ALA A 225 -14.45 1.45 -3.28
C ALA A 225 -14.11 2.14 -1.96
N MET A 226 -12.92 1.91 -1.40
CA MET A 226 -12.44 2.63 -0.21
C MET A 226 -12.10 4.10 -0.53
N ALA A 227 -11.42 4.34 -1.65
CA ALA A 227 -10.91 5.67 -2.02
C ALA A 227 -12.04 6.68 -2.29
N ARG A 228 -13.14 6.24 -2.87
CA ARG A 228 -14.30 7.09 -3.26
C ARG A 228 -15.23 7.47 -2.10
N LEU A 229 -15.10 6.84 -0.94
CA LEU A 229 -15.98 7.15 0.20
C LEU A 229 -15.81 8.61 0.65
N PRO A 230 -16.87 9.29 1.04
CA PRO A 230 -16.76 10.59 1.71
C PRO A 230 -16.01 10.43 3.02
N LEU A 231 -15.37 11.49 3.51
CA LEU A 231 -14.61 11.44 4.78
C LEU A 231 -15.49 11.18 6.02
N SER A 232 -16.80 11.33 5.89
CA SER A 232 -17.77 10.95 6.94
C SER A 232 -17.93 9.44 7.10
N ALA A 233 -17.41 8.64 6.15
CA ALA A 233 -17.45 7.18 6.19
C ALA A 233 -16.03 6.61 6.01
N ASN A 234 -15.73 5.56 6.75
CA ASN A 234 -14.44 4.88 6.68
C ASN A 234 -14.60 3.36 6.67
N VAL A 235 -13.91 2.70 5.76
CA VAL A 235 -13.67 1.25 5.84
C VAL A 235 -12.40 1.04 6.65
N LEU A 236 -12.54 0.64 7.92
CA LEU A 236 -11.40 0.47 8.81
C LEU A 236 -10.52 -0.72 8.38
N PHE A 237 -11.14 -1.86 8.06
CA PHE A 237 -10.47 -3.04 7.52
C PHE A 237 -11.30 -3.64 6.39
N MET A 238 -10.62 -4.02 5.32
CA MET A 238 -11.22 -4.73 4.19
C MET A 238 -10.26 -5.84 3.74
N THR A 239 -10.77 -7.07 3.65
CA THR A 239 -10.00 -8.21 3.13
C THR A 239 -10.50 -8.58 1.74
N VAL A 240 -9.60 -8.66 0.77
CA VAL A 240 -9.87 -9.15 -0.59
C VAL A 240 -8.90 -10.27 -0.93
N MET A 241 -9.42 -11.41 -1.37
CA MET A 241 -8.62 -12.60 -1.61
C MET A 241 -9.24 -13.48 -2.71
N ALA A 242 -8.43 -14.36 -3.32
CA ALA A 242 -8.95 -15.34 -4.26
C ALA A 242 -9.91 -16.29 -3.51
N THR A 243 -11.07 -16.57 -4.11
CA THR A 243 -12.15 -17.35 -3.47
C THR A 243 -11.70 -18.73 -2.99
N LYS A 244 -10.81 -19.37 -3.72
CA LYS A 244 -10.34 -20.75 -3.44
C LYS A 244 -8.99 -20.80 -2.70
N MET A 245 -8.37 -19.63 -2.38
CA MET A 245 -7.12 -19.67 -1.64
C MET A 245 -7.36 -20.10 -0.18
N PRO A 246 -6.45 -20.90 0.41
CA PRO A 246 -6.60 -21.32 1.78
C PRO A 246 -6.33 -20.15 2.74
N PHE A 247 -7.34 -19.79 3.52
CA PHE A 247 -7.27 -18.76 4.57
C PHE A 247 -8.17 -19.12 5.75
N VAL A 248 -9.50 -19.11 5.55
CA VAL A 248 -10.48 -19.66 6.51
C VAL A 248 -10.41 -21.18 6.47
N GLY A 249 -10.37 -21.84 7.63
CA GLY A 249 -10.21 -23.29 7.73
C GLY A 249 -8.80 -23.80 7.49
N ARG A 250 -7.80 -22.92 7.49
CA ARG A 250 -6.39 -23.26 7.58
C ARG A 250 -6.13 -23.65 9.03
N GLY A 251 -6.22 -24.91 9.33
CA GLY A 251 -5.96 -25.51 10.64
C GLY A 251 -4.58 -26.10 10.75
#